data_ef5b22779a6c7a120533f9b9b14abf2a
#
_entry.id   ef5b22779a6c7a120533f9b9b14abf2a
#
_cell.length_a   1.000
_cell.length_b   1.000
_cell.length_c   1.000
_cell.angle_alpha   90.00
_cell.angle_beta   90.00
_cell.angle_gamma   90.00
#
_symmetry.space_group_name_H-M   'P 1'
#
loop_
_entity.id
_entity.type
_entity.pdbx_description
1 polymer ?
#
loop_
_entity_poly.entity_id
_entity_poly.type
_entity_poly.pdbx_seq_one_letter_code
_entity_poly.pdbx_strand_id
1 'polypeptide(L)'
;MANGMASLMVGASGLKSAQTALNTTAHNLSNINTSGYTRQQIAFKDTQYVNYITDYNSPVNSTYGLGVSIHEVRRIRDTFIDKAYRNENSRLGFYEAQYKAVD
;
A
#
# COMPACT_ATOMS: atom_id res chain seq x y z
N MET A 1 -9.82 6.88 -32.61
CA MET A 1 -10.81 7.29 -31.59
C MET A 1 -10.74 6.42 -30.36
N ALA A 2 -10.82 5.08 -30.48
CA ALA A 2 -10.75 4.17 -29.33
C ALA A 2 -9.39 4.26 -28.59
N ASN A 3 -8.29 4.45 -29.33
CA ASN A 3 -6.95 4.55 -28.73
C ASN A 3 -6.76 5.82 -27.92
N GLY A 4 -7.41 6.92 -28.32
CA GLY A 4 -7.34 8.18 -27.59
C GLY A 4 -8.06 8.12 -26.23
N MET A 5 -9.22 7.46 -26.20
CA MET A 5 -9.97 7.26 -24.96
C MET A 5 -9.22 6.34 -24.00
N ALA A 6 -8.62 5.25 -24.51
CA ALA A 6 -7.83 4.33 -23.68
C ALA A 6 -6.62 5.02 -23.10
N SER A 7 -5.90 5.82 -23.90
CA SER A 7 -4.75 6.61 -23.42
C SER A 7 -5.15 7.61 -22.36
N LEU A 8 -6.31 8.25 -22.53
CA LEU A 8 -6.83 9.21 -21.57
C LEU A 8 -7.17 8.52 -20.23
N MET A 9 -7.77 7.33 -20.29
CA MET A 9 -8.09 6.56 -19.09
C MET A 9 -6.85 6.08 -18.37
N VAL A 10 -5.82 5.67 -19.11
CA VAL A 10 -4.52 5.29 -18.53
C VAL A 10 -3.90 6.48 -17.80
N GLY A 11 -3.91 7.65 -18.44
CA GLY A 11 -3.41 8.88 -17.83
C GLY A 11 -4.19 9.26 -16.57
N ALA A 12 -5.51 9.14 -16.61
CA ALA A 12 -6.37 9.44 -15.47
C ALA A 12 -6.10 8.48 -14.30
N SER A 13 -5.89 7.19 -14.60
CA SER A 13 -5.58 6.20 -13.56
C SER A 13 -4.24 6.51 -12.90
N GLY A 14 -3.24 6.90 -13.68
CA GLY A 14 -1.93 7.31 -13.18
C GLY A 14 -2.01 8.53 -12.27
N LEU A 15 -2.77 9.55 -12.70
CA LEU A 15 -2.97 10.76 -11.90
C LEU A 15 -3.70 10.46 -10.60
N LYS A 16 -4.72 9.62 -10.64
CA LYS A 16 -5.47 9.21 -9.44
C LYS A 16 -4.58 8.46 -8.46
N SER A 17 -3.75 7.56 -8.96
CA SER A 17 -2.80 6.81 -8.13
C SER A 17 -1.76 7.74 -7.52
N ALA A 18 -1.23 8.69 -8.29
CA ALA A 18 -0.29 9.70 -7.82
C ALA A 18 -0.92 10.59 -6.74
N GLN A 19 -2.18 11.00 -6.93
CA GLN A 19 -2.90 11.80 -5.94
C GLN A 19 -3.07 11.04 -4.63
N THR A 20 -3.39 9.76 -4.70
CA THR A 20 -3.52 8.92 -3.51
C THR A 20 -2.16 8.77 -2.81
N ALA A 21 -1.07 8.62 -3.57
CA ALA A 21 0.27 8.57 -3.01
C ALA A 21 0.64 9.87 -2.29
N LEU A 22 0.30 11.02 -2.88
CA LEU A 22 0.51 12.32 -2.25
C LEU A 22 -0.30 12.47 -0.98
N ASN A 23 -1.55 12.02 -0.97
CA ASN A 23 -2.41 12.04 0.22
C ASN A 23 -1.82 11.19 1.33
N THR A 24 -1.28 10.01 1.00
CA THR A 24 -0.62 9.13 1.97
C THR A 24 0.63 9.79 2.53
N THR A 25 1.44 10.42 1.69
CA THR A 25 2.64 11.15 2.12
C THR A 25 2.26 12.30 3.05
N ALA A 26 1.22 13.07 2.71
CA ALA A 26 0.73 14.16 3.54
C ALA A 26 0.24 13.65 4.90
N HIS A 27 -0.45 12.51 4.90
CA HIS A 27 -0.91 11.87 6.14
C HIS A 27 0.26 11.44 7.02
N ASN A 28 1.29 10.84 6.41
CA ASN A 28 2.51 10.46 7.12
C ASN A 28 3.21 11.69 7.72
N LEU A 29 3.31 12.77 6.94
CA LEU A 29 3.96 14.00 7.39
C LEU A 29 3.19 14.66 8.53
N SER A 30 1.86 14.70 8.44
CA SER A 30 1.01 15.27 9.49
C SER A 30 1.11 14.54 10.80
N ASN A 31 1.45 13.26 10.78
CA ASN A 31 1.50 12.40 11.94
C ASN A 31 2.92 11.99 12.35
N ILE A 32 3.92 12.73 11.87
CA ILE A 32 5.33 12.39 12.13
C ILE A 32 5.67 12.36 13.61
N ASN A 33 5.01 13.21 14.40
CA ASN A 33 5.19 13.29 15.84
C ASN A 33 4.08 12.61 16.64
N THR A 34 3.16 11.92 15.96
CA THR A 34 2.05 11.25 16.63
C THR A 34 2.52 9.93 17.22
N SER A 35 2.36 9.78 18.53
CA SER A 35 2.74 8.54 19.22
C SER A 35 1.87 7.37 18.74
N GLY A 36 2.52 6.24 18.44
CA GLY A 36 1.83 5.05 17.99
C GLY A 36 1.50 5.05 16.50
N TYR A 37 1.80 6.11 15.79
CA TYR A 37 1.55 6.17 14.35
C TYR A 37 2.59 5.36 13.58
N THR A 38 2.13 4.55 12.64
CA THR A 38 2.97 3.76 11.77
C THR A 38 2.88 4.31 10.34
N ARG A 39 4.04 4.57 9.72
CA ARG A 39 4.11 5.09 8.37
C ARG A 39 3.40 4.16 7.39
N GLN A 40 2.59 4.73 6.52
CA GLN A 40 1.91 4.01 5.45
C GLN A 40 2.69 4.10 4.16
N GLN A 41 2.70 3.03 3.40
CA GLN A 41 3.33 2.96 2.10
C GLN A 41 2.35 2.38 1.08
N ILE A 42 2.33 2.96 -0.11
CA ILE A 42 1.48 2.49 -1.20
C ILE A 42 2.31 1.61 -2.12
N ALA A 43 1.76 0.46 -2.48
CA ALA A 43 2.31 -0.41 -3.50
C ALA A 43 1.45 -0.26 -4.76
N PHE A 44 2.09 0.11 -5.87
CA PHE A 44 1.42 0.23 -7.17
C PHE A 44 1.42 -1.12 -7.88
N LYS A 45 0.40 -1.32 -8.70
CA LYS A 45 0.25 -2.51 -9.50
C LYS A 45 -0.29 -2.12 -10.88
N ASP A 46 0.22 -2.75 -11.91
CA ASP A 46 -0.32 -2.58 -13.24
C ASP A 46 -1.71 -3.22 -13.31
N THR A 47 -2.65 -2.52 -13.95
CA THR A 47 -3.95 -3.11 -14.23
C THR A 47 -3.83 -4.15 -15.32
N GLN A 48 -4.82 -5.02 -15.41
CA GLN A 48 -4.79 -6.11 -16.37
C GLN A 48 -4.61 -5.61 -17.80
N TYR A 49 -3.81 -6.34 -18.55
CA TYR A 49 -3.64 -6.07 -19.96
C TYR A 49 -4.79 -6.70 -20.75
N VAL A 50 -5.34 -5.94 -21.70
CA VAL A 50 -6.38 -6.46 -22.57
C VAL A 50 -5.71 -6.87 -23.88
N ASN A 51 -5.84 -8.15 -24.20
CA ASN A 51 -5.33 -8.70 -25.46
C ASN A 51 -6.44 -8.64 -26.51
N TYR A 52 -6.22 -7.85 -27.53
CA TYR A 52 -7.13 -7.79 -28.67
C TYR A 52 -6.57 -8.66 -29.79
N ILE A 53 -7.31 -9.69 -30.14
CA ILE A 53 -7.03 -10.47 -31.34
C ILE A 53 -7.70 -9.70 -32.49
N THR A 54 -6.91 -8.94 -33.20
CA THR A 54 -7.44 -8.03 -34.25
C THR A 54 -7.74 -8.74 -35.56
N ASP A 55 -7.19 -9.93 -35.79
CA ASP A 55 -7.41 -10.64 -37.04
C ASP A 55 -7.13 -12.13 -36.90
N TYR A 56 -8.01 -12.94 -37.48
CA TYR A 56 -7.90 -14.39 -37.43
C TYR A 56 -6.64 -14.90 -38.17
N ASN A 57 -6.09 -14.10 -39.09
CA ASN A 57 -4.90 -14.46 -39.86
C ASN A 57 -3.63 -13.74 -39.43
N SER A 58 -3.68 -12.85 -38.43
CA SER A 58 -2.51 -12.11 -38.01
C SER A 58 -2.01 -12.65 -36.68
N PRO A 59 -0.74 -13.07 -36.59
CA PRO A 59 -0.17 -13.53 -35.35
C PRO A 59 0.20 -12.40 -34.37
N VAL A 60 -0.18 -11.18 -34.66
CA VAL A 60 0.16 -10.03 -33.84
C VAL A 60 -0.92 -9.82 -32.77
N ASN A 61 -0.63 -10.25 -31.56
CA ASN A 61 -1.45 -9.94 -30.39
C ASN A 61 -1.12 -8.53 -29.93
N SER A 62 -2.06 -7.61 -30.07
CA SER A 62 -1.91 -6.26 -29.51
C SER A 62 -2.33 -6.27 -28.06
N THR A 63 -1.39 -6.01 -27.17
CA THR A 63 -1.63 -5.94 -25.73
C THR A 63 -1.68 -4.48 -25.30
N TYR A 64 -2.79 -4.05 -24.74
CA TYR A 64 -2.95 -2.70 -24.22
C TYR A 64 -2.97 -2.71 -22.70
N GLY A 65 -2.14 -1.88 -22.07
CA GLY A 65 -2.18 -1.66 -20.65
C GLY A 65 -3.36 -0.77 -20.27
N LEU A 66 -4.07 -1.11 -19.22
CA LEU A 66 -5.21 -0.34 -18.71
C LEU A 66 -4.81 0.70 -17.66
N GLY A 67 -3.53 0.82 -17.37
CA GLY A 67 -3.00 1.82 -16.44
C GLY A 67 -2.46 1.24 -15.15
N VAL A 68 -2.47 2.06 -14.11
CA VAL A 68 -1.90 1.72 -12.80
C VAL A 68 -2.99 1.78 -11.74
N SER A 69 -3.02 0.79 -10.86
CA SER A 69 -3.91 0.76 -9.71
C SER A 69 -3.09 0.61 -8.44
N ILE A 70 -3.73 0.90 -7.31
CA ILE A 70 -3.12 0.72 -6.00
C ILE A 70 -3.34 -0.73 -5.59
N HIS A 71 -2.25 -1.48 -5.40
CA HIS A 71 -2.32 -2.87 -4.98
C HIS A 71 -2.72 -2.98 -3.52
N GLU A 72 -2.03 -2.20 -2.67
CA GLU A 72 -2.31 -2.17 -1.24
C GLU A 72 -1.72 -0.92 -0.62
N VAL A 73 -2.31 -0.50 0.49
CA VAL A 73 -1.74 0.49 1.39
C VAL A 73 -1.28 -0.30 2.62
N ARG A 74 0.02 -0.40 2.81
CA ARG A 74 0.57 -1.18 3.92
C ARG A 74 1.26 -0.26 4.92
N ARG A 75 1.23 -0.67 6.17
CA ARG A 75 1.94 0.02 7.23
C ARG A 75 3.32 -0.56 7.39
N ILE A 76 4.31 0.32 7.46
CA ILE A 76 5.69 -0.10 7.68
C ILE A 76 5.89 -0.21 9.19
N ARG A 77 5.93 -1.43 9.66
CA ARG A 77 6.06 -1.71 11.08
C ARG A 77 7.14 -2.76 11.29
N ASP A 78 8.01 -2.52 12.26
CA ASP A 78 9.02 -3.49 12.63
C ASP A 78 8.38 -4.54 13.55
N THR A 79 8.06 -5.69 12.98
CA THR A 79 7.41 -6.77 13.72
C THR A 79 8.28 -7.34 14.83
N PHE A 80 9.60 -7.30 14.63
CA PHE A 80 10.54 -7.78 15.64
C PHE A 80 10.51 -6.87 16.88
N ILE A 81 10.59 -5.56 16.68
CA ILE A 81 10.55 -4.59 17.79
C ILE A 81 9.20 -4.63 18.48
N ASP A 82 8.10 -4.74 17.74
CA ASP A 82 6.77 -4.87 18.31
C ASP A 82 6.65 -6.11 19.19
N LYS A 83 7.18 -7.23 18.72
CA LYS A 83 7.16 -8.48 19.47
C LYS A 83 7.99 -8.37 20.74
N ALA A 84 9.18 -7.78 20.65
CA ALA A 84 10.05 -7.54 21.79
C ALA A 84 9.36 -6.63 22.81
N TYR A 85 8.72 -5.56 22.34
CA TYR A 85 7.99 -4.63 23.20
C TYR A 85 6.85 -5.35 23.95
N ARG A 86 6.07 -6.17 23.25
CA ARG A 86 4.97 -6.93 23.85
C ARG A 86 5.48 -7.92 24.89
N ASN A 87 6.60 -8.60 24.61
CA ASN A 87 7.20 -9.54 25.55
C ASN A 87 7.67 -8.83 26.81
N GLU A 88 8.36 -7.70 26.66
CA GLU A 88 8.84 -6.91 27.80
C GLU A 88 7.68 -6.34 28.61
N ASN A 89 6.62 -5.89 27.95
CA ASN A 89 5.43 -5.38 28.62
C ASN A 89 4.74 -6.48 29.43
N SER A 90 4.69 -7.70 28.89
CA SER A 90 4.15 -8.86 29.62
C SER A 90 4.99 -9.22 30.84
N ARG A 91 6.32 -9.16 30.71
CA ARG A 91 7.24 -9.40 31.83
C ARG A 91 7.07 -8.35 32.91
N LEU A 92 6.94 -7.08 32.50
CA LEU A 92 6.70 -5.99 33.44
C LEU A 92 5.41 -6.23 34.23
N GLY A 93 4.33 -6.59 33.57
CA GLY A 93 3.06 -6.90 34.21
C GLY A 93 3.18 -8.06 35.22
N PHE A 94 3.93 -9.09 34.85
CA PHE A 94 4.19 -10.23 35.71
C PHE A 94 4.94 -9.82 36.98
N TYR A 95 6.01 -9.03 36.82
CA TYR A 95 6.80 -8.57 37.96
C TYR A 95 6.02 -7.61 38.87
N GLU A 96 5.20 -6.74 38.29
CA GLU A 96 4.33 -5.84 39.06
C GLU A 96 3.32 -6.63 39.91
N ALA A 97 2.70 -7.65 39.32
CA ALA A 97 1.75 -8.51 40.01
C ALA A 97 2.44 -9.27 41.15
N GLN A 98 3.65 -9.77 40.91
CA GLN A 98 4.43 -10.48 41.92
C GLN A 98 4.84 -9.56 43.06
N TYR A 99 5.24 -8.31 42.75
CA TYR A 99 5.59 -7.31 43.73
C TYR A 99 4.40 -6.98 44.65
N LYS A 100 3.22 -6.81 44.04
CA LYS A 100 1.99 -6.55 44.81
C LYS A 100 1.58 -7.73 45.68
N ALA A 101 1.84 -8.95 45.23
CA ALA A 101 1.52 -10.16 45.98
C ALA A 101 2.42 -10.33 47.23
N VAL A 102 3.64 -9.80 47.18
CA VAL A 102 4.59 -9.89 48.27
C VAL A 102 4.29 -8.85 49.38
N ASP A 103 3.69 -7.72 49.02
CA ASP A 103 3.25 -6.73 49.95
C ASP A 103 1.89 -7.12 50.54
#